data_d98e1fe483bff7a79095014c97759c26
#
_entry.id   d98e1fe483bff7a79095014c97759c26
#
_cell.length_a   1.000
_cell.length_b   1.000
_cell.length_c   1.000
_cell.angle_alpha   90.00
_cell.angle_beta   90.00
_cell.angle_gamma   90.00
#
_symmetry.space_group_name_H-M   'P 1'
#
loop_
_entity.id
_entity.type
_entity.pdbx_description
1 polymer ?
#
loop_
_entity_poly.entity_id
_entity_poly.type
_entity_poly.pdbx_seq_one_letter_code
_entity_poly.pdbx_strand_id
1 'polypeptide(L)'
;MFEVKDGSRTLQFNGRLLSESSSWRRGSTRWIEFSLYRTDNGSYILSRIGVSLVYHGAACPLVKRYSLVDELSDVLEKDALACEICNPTKNLPVVFPEKYRYWAQVSEDAKPVLDALYKYDQGGARYLTNVAQRLLEKAAETDENVDAIYRVEMIP
;
A
#
# COMPACT_ATOMS: atom_id res chain seq x y z
N MET A 1 -8.65 2.13 19.93
CA MET A 1 -8.54 3.19 18.90
C MET A 1 -7.49 2.80 17.88
N PHE A 2 -7.80 3.01 16.61
CA PHE A 2 -6.86 2.76 15.52
C PHE A 2 -6.25 4.06 15.03
N GLU A 3 -5.05 3.95 14.49
CA GLU A 3 -4.38 5.04 13.80
C GLU A 3 -3.87 4.56 12.45
N VAL A 4 -4.10 5.35 11.42
CA VAL A 4 -3.51 5.14 10.10
C VAL A 4 -2.89 6.45 9.62
N LYS A 5 -1.90 6.34 8.76
CA LYS A 5 -1.24 7.50 8.18
C LYS A 5 -1.69 7.73 6.76
N ASP A 6 -1.86 9.00 6.42
CA ASP A 6 -2.13 9.48 5.07
C ASP A 6 -1.11 10.59 4.77
N GLY A 7 -0.02 10.22 4.10
CA GLY A 7 1.12 11.10 3.97
C GLY A 7 1.67 11.45 5.34
N SER A 8 1.73 12.73 5.66
CA SER A 8 2.18 13.25 6.97
C SER A 8 1.05 13.36 8.00
N ARG A 9 -0.20 13.11 7.60
CA ARG A 9 -1.34 13.19 8.51
C ARG A 9 -1.57 11.86 9.22
N THR A 10 -2.07 11.92 10.42
CA THR A 10 -2.53 10.76 11.18
C THR A 10 -4.04 10.81 11.31
N LEU A 11 -4.71 9.74 10.94
CA LEU A 11 -6.14 9.56 11.11
C LEU A 11 -6.37 8.65 12.31
N GLN A 12 -7.15 9.13 13.27
CA GLN A 12 -7.53 8.36 14.47
C GLN A 12 -9.03 8.08 14.43
N PHE A 13 -9.40 6.86 14.76
CA PHE A 13 -10.80 6.46 14.72
C PHE A 13 -11.05 5.25 15.63
N ASN A 14 -12.29 5.08 16.00
CA ASN A 14 -12.78 3.86 16.63
C ASN A 14 -13.55 3.05 15.62
N GLY A 15 -13.36 1.75 15.66
CA GLY A 15 -13.99 0.85 14.72
C GLY A 15 -13.39 -0.54 14.81
N ARG A 16 -13.44 -1.25 13.70
CA ARG A 16 -12.90 -2.62 13.60
C ARG A 16 -12.11 -2.79 12.31
N LEU A 17 -11.10 -3.63 12.38
CA LEU A 17 -10.37 -4.10 11.20
C LEU A 17 -11.22 -5.15 10.49
N LEU A 18 -11.55 -4.90 9.23
CA LEU A 18 -12.27 -5.87 8.40
C LEU A 18 -11.31 -6.85 7.74
N SER A 19 -10.19 -6.35 7.25
CA SER A 19 -9.26 -7.16 6.48
C SER A 19 -7.92 -6.45 6.37
N GLU A 20 -6.88 -7.26 6.18
CA GLU A 20 -5.56 -6.77 5.79
C GLU A 20 -4.94 -7.75 4.80
N SER A 21 -4.06 -7.24 3.94
CA SER A 21 -3.47 -8.01 2.87
C SER A 21 -2.13 -7.40 2.48
N SER A 22 -1.17 -8.22 2.11
CA SER A 22 0.16 -7.78 1.71
C SER A 22 0.59 -8.48 0.43
N SER A 23 1.26 -7.75 -0.44
CA SER A 23 1.89 -8.31 -1.63
C SER A 23 3.31 -8.83 -1.35
N TRP A 24 3.77 -8.76 -0.10
CA TRP A 24 5.09 -9.24 0.26
C TRP A 24 5.24 -10.72 -0.06
N ARG A 25 6.40 -11.05 -0.63
CA ARG A 25 6.85 -12.43 -0.84
C ARG A 25 8.31 -12.51 -0.47
N ARG A 26 8.78 -13.70 -0.17
CA ARG A 26 10.21 -13.92 0.09
C ARG A 26 11.04 -13.38 -1.08
N GLY A 27 11.99 -12.51 -0.76
CA GLY A 27 12.82 -11.85 -1.77
C GLY A 27 12.24 -10.56 -2.34
N SER A 28 11.06 -10.13 -1.89
CA SER A 28 10.50 -8.84 -2.30
C SER A 28 11.39 -7.68 -1.84
N THR A 29 11.63 -6.74 -2.75
CA THR A 29 12.33 -5.50 -2.45
C THR A 29 11.36 -4.32 -2.39
N ARG A 30 10.17 -4.50 -2.89
CA ARG A 30 9.05 -3.54 -2.84
C ARG A 30 7.77 -4.31 -2.71
N TRP A 31 6.87 -3.80 -1.86
CA TRP A 31 5.54 -4.39 -1.73
C TRP A 31 4.54 -3.38 -1.21
N ILE A 32 3.29 -3.77 -1.20
CA ILE A 32 2.18 -2.95 -0.73
C ILE A 32 1.45 -3.72 0.37
N GLU A 33 1.09 -3.00 1.42
CA GLU A 33 0.25 -3.51 2.49
C GLU A 33 -1.04 -2.71 2.51
N PHE A 34 -2.17 -3.42 2.52
CA PHE A 34 -3.50 -2.84 2.66
C PHE A 34 -4.13 -3.22 3.98
N SER A 35 -4.87 -2.29 4.56
CA SER A 35 -5.77 -2.55 5.67
C SER A 35 -7.09 -1.84 5.43
N LEU A 36 -8.19 -2.53 5.66
CA LEU A 36 -9.54 -1.97 5.51
C LEU A 36 -10.25 -2.03 6.86
N TYR A 37 -10.74 -0.88 7.28
CA TYR A 37 -11.45 -0.71 8.55
C TYR A 37 -12.86 -0.21 8.30
N ARG A 38 -13.74 -0.51 9.24
CA ARG A 38 -15.04 0.15 9.34
C ARG A 38 -15.12 0.87 10.67
N THR A 39 -15.45 2.16 10.63
CA THR A 39 -15.59 2.97 11.84
C THR A 39 -16.89 2.66 12.56
N ASP A 40 -16.99 3.06 13.83
CA ASP A 40 -18.23 2.90 14.60
C ASP A 40 -19.42 3.63 13.97
N ASN A 41 -19.17 4.70 13.21
CA ASN A 41 -20.20 5.41 12.45
C ASN A 41 -20.55 4.76 11.10
N GLY A 42 -19.88 3.65 10.75
CA GLY A 42 -20.16 2.95 9.51
C GLY A 42 -19.37 3.41 8.29
N SER A 43 -18.46 4.35 8.45
CA SER A 43 -17.55 4.78 7.38
C SER A 43 -16.45 3.75 7.15
N TYR A 44 -15.80 3.82 6.00
CA TYR A 44 -14.69 2.94 5.65
C TYR A 44 -13.39 3.72 5.60
N ILE A 45 -12.33 3.09 6.08
CA ILE A 45 -10.97 3.61 5.98
C ILE A 45 -10.12 2.55 5.29
N LEU A 46 -9.60 2.90 4.13
CA LEU A 46 -8.66 2.09 3.38
C LEU A 46 -7.26 2.67 3.59
N SER A 47 -6.37 1.90 4.17
CA SER A 47 -4.97 2.27 4.36
C SER A 47 -4.11 1.50 3.37
N ARG A 48 -3.18 2.21 2.75
CA ARG A 48 -2.19 1.64 1.85
C ARG A 48 -0.81 2.09 2.29
N ILE A 49 0.09 1.12 2.46
CA ILE A 49 1.48 1.37 2.80
C ILE A 49 2.35 0.78 1.69
N GLY A 50 3.09 1.63 1.00
CA GLY A 50 4.13 1.20 0.07
C GLY A 50 5.45 1.07 0.81
N VAL A 51 6.09 -0.10 0.72
CA VAL A 51 7.37 -0.38 1.37
C VAL A 51 8.43 -0.63 0.30
N SER A 52 9.63 -0.10 0.50
CA SER A 52 10.75 -0.30 -0.44
C SER A 52 12.06 -0.51 0.31
N LEU A 53 12.85 -1.46 -0.20
CA LEU A 53 14.19 -1.76 0.28
C LEU A 53 15.26 -1.36 -0.76
N VAL A 54 14.99 -0.37 -1.60
CA VAL A 54 15.88 0.09 -2.66
C VAL A 54 16.67 1.30 -2.18
N TYR A 55 17.99 1.26 -2.32
CA TYR A 55 18.88 2.36 -1.96
C TYR A 55 19.10 3.32 -3.13
N HIS A 56 19.15 4.60 -2.79
CA HIS A 56 19.43 5.67 -3.74
C HIS A 56 20.58 6.53 -3.24
N GLY A 57 21.41 6.99 -4.16
CA GLY A 57 22.38 8.04 -3.86
C GLY A 57 21.68 9.39 -3.66
N ALA A 58 22.36 10.31 -3.00
CA ALA A 58 21.81 11.64 -2.68
C ALA A 58 21.34 12.41 -3.94
N ALA A 59 22.03 12.23 -5.07
CA ALA A 59 21.71 12.90 -6.34
C ALA A 59 20.73 12.14 -7.22
N CYS A 60 20.20 11.01 -6.77
CA CYS A 60 19.32 10.21 -7.61
C CYS A 60 17.96 10.89 -7.81
N PRO A 61 17.52 11.11 -9.06
CA PRO A 61 16.24 11.76 -9.33
C PRO A 61 15.03 10.92 -8.89
N LEU A 62 15.24 9.64 -8.61
CA LEU A 62 14.18 8.74 -8.15
C LEU A 62 14.00 8.73 -6.64
N VAL A 63 14.85 9.40 -5.89
CA VAL A 63 14.81 9.39 -4.42
C VAL A 63 13.46 9.79 -3.85
N LYS A 64 12.74 10.67 -4.53
CA LYS A 64 11.40 11.12 -4.13
C LYS A 64 10.30 10.12 -4.41
N ARG A 65 10.55 9.12 -5.27
CA ARG A 65 9.54 8.14 -5.69
C ARG A 65 9.57 6.88 -4.87
N TYR A 66 10.69 6.59 -4.23
CA TYR A 66 10.89 5.32 -3.54
C TYR A 66 11.18 5.57 -2.08
N SER A 67 10.59 4.75 -1.25
CA SER A 67 10.95 4.67 0.14
C SER A 67 12.15 3.76 0.29
N LEU A 68 13.03 4.09 1.24
CA LEU A 68 14.20 3.31 1.58
C LEU A 68 14.09 2.80 3.00
N VAL A 69 14.89 1.82 3.34
CA VAL A 69 15.02 1.40 4.74
C VAL A 69 15.60 2.53 5.59
N ASP A 70 15.13 2.62 6.83
CA ASP A 70 15.55 3.69 7.72
C ASP A 70 16.99 3.51 8.20
N GLU A 71 17.39 2.26 8.42
CA GLU A 71 18.70 1.92 8.94
C GLU A 71 19.35 0.81 8.12
N LEU A 72 20.62 0.94 7.85
CA LEU A 72 21.39 -0.08 7.15
C LEU A 72 21.43 -1.40 7.91
N SER A 73 21.34 -1.36 9.24
CA SER A 73 21.29 -2.55 10.07
C SER A 73 20.05 -3.41 9.85
N ASP A 74 18.97 -2.82 9.33
CA ASP A 74 17.73 -3.54 9.03
C ASP A 74 17.83 -4.39 7.76
N VAL A 75 18.85 -4.14 6.94
CA VAL A 75 19.04 -4.81 5.67
C VAL A 75 20.48 -5.27 5.57
N LEU A 76 20.67 -6.55 5.31
CA LEU A 76 21.98 -7.06 4.98
C LEU A 76 22.42 -6.46 3.64
N GLU A 77 23.68 -6.08 3.51
CA GLU A 77 24.21 -5.47 2.27
C GLU A 77 23.86 -6.26 1.02
N LYS A 78 23.86 -7.59 1.13
CA LYS A 78 23.50 -8.48 0.03
C LYS A 78 22.03 -8.42 -0.39
N ASP A 79 21.16 -7.96 0.52
CA ASP A 79 19.71 -7.87 0.29
C ASP A 79 19.30 -6.47 -0.16
N ALA A 80 20.21 -5.50 -0.01
CA ALA A 80 19.98 -4.15 -0.46
C ALA A 80 20.24 -4.04 -1.96
N LEU A 81 19.26 -3.50 -2.69
CA LEU A 81 19.42 -3.21 -4.11
C LEU A 81 19.70 -1.73 -4.31
N ALA A 82 20.79 -1.42 -5.00
CA ALA A 82 20.97 -0.09 -5.55
C ALA A 82 19.99 0.10 -6.71
N CYS A 83 19.42 1.26 -6.86
CA CYS A 83 18.63 1.54 -8.05
C CYS A 83 19.56 1.57 -9.28
N GLU A 84 19.03 1.30 -10.46
CA GLU A 84 19.83 1.21 -11.69
C GLU A 84 20.59 2.49 -11.99
N ILE A 85 20.04 3.65 -11.64
CA ILE A 85 20.69 4.96 -11.84
C ILE A 85 21.85 5.14 -10.87
N CYS A 86 21.74 4.62 -9.65
CA CYS A 86 22.78 4.72 -8.64
C CYS A 86 23.83 3.62 -8.74
N ASN A 87 23.50 2.51 -9.34
CA ASN A 87 24.41 1.41 -9.63
C ASN A 87 25.22 1.77 -10.89
N PRO A 88 26.45 1.81 -10.96
CA PRO A 88 27.56 1.19 -10.28
C PRO A 88 28.36 2.16 -9.42
N THR A 89 27.84 3.29 -9.05
CA THR A 89 28.56 4.29 -8.27
C THR A 89 28.43 3.98 -6.79
N LYS A 90 29.03 2.89 -6.38
CA LYS A 90 28.98 2.36 -5.00
C LYS A 90 29.48 3.31 -3.91
N ASN A 91 30.11 4.40 -4.31
CA ASN A 91 30.72 5.38 -3.37
C ASN A 91 29.84 6.62 -3.14
N LEU A 92 28.65 6.67 -3.72
CA LEU A 92 27.75 7.80 -3.47
C LEU A 92 27.20 7.72 -2.04
N PRO A 93 27.04 8.86 -1.37
CA PRO A 93 26.31 8.88 -0.10
C PRO A 93 24.90 8.32 -0.29
N VAL A 94 24.51 7.44 0.60
CA VAL A 94 23.16 6.86 0.58
C VAL A 94 22.20 7.80 1.31
N VAL A 95 21.07 8.06 0.70
CA VAL A 95 19.97 8.80 1.31
C VAL A 95 18.92 7.83 1.80
N PHE A 96 18.44 8.03 3.01
CA PHE A 96 17.38 7.24 3.62
C PHE A 96 16.11 8.07 3.79
N PRO A 97 15.36 8.34 2.70
CA PRO A 97 14.03 8.92 2.85
C PRO A 97 13.12 7.91 3.53
N GLU A 98 11.87 8.28 3.72
CA GLU A 98 10.91 7.38 4.37
C GLU A 98 10.91 6.00 3.73
N LYS A 99 11.10 4.97 4.54
CA LYS A 99 10.97 3.57 4.18
C LYS A 99 9.56 3.25 3.71
N TYR A 100 8.58 3.94 4.26
CA TYR A 100 7.17 3.75 4.01
C TYR A 100 6.57 4.96 3.33
N ARG A 101 5.68 4.70 2.38
CA ARG A 101 4.78 5.70 1.81
C ARG A 101 3.38 5.38 2.24
N TYR A 102 2.74 6.33 2.88
CA TYR A 102 1.43 6.18 3.48
C TYR A 102 0.37 6.89 2.68
N TRP A 103 -0.73 6.20 2.46
CA TRP A 103 -1.93 6.76 1.86
C TRP A 103 -3.14 6.15 2.53
N ALA A 104 -4.16 6.96 2.78
CA ALA A 104 -5.41 6.48 3.32
C ALA A 104 -6.58 7.24 2.69
N GLN A 105 -7.72 6.56 2.62
CA GLN A 105 -8.95 7.12 2.11
C GLN A 105 -10.05 6.89 3.15
N VAL A 106 -10.83 7.94 3.40
CA VAL A 106 -12.04 7.86 4.22
C VAL A 106 -13.24 7.97 3.29
N SER A 107 -14.19 7.06 3.39
CA SER A 107 -15.42 7.11 2.60
C SER A 107 -16.63 6.66 3.42
N GLU A 108 -17.79 7.25 3.13
CA GLU A 108 -19.03 6.85 3.79
C GLU A 108 -19.53 5.50 3.27
N ASP A 109 -19.30 5.21 2.00
CA ASP A 109 -19.76 4.00 1.33
C ASP A 109 -18.59 3.07 0.99
N ALA A 110 -18.91 1.81 0.74
CA ALA A 110 -17.93 0.80 0.35
C ALA A 110 -17.47 0.95 -1.11
N LYS A 111 -18.29 1.52 -1.99
CA LYS A 111 -17.96 1.64 -3.41
C LYS A 111 -16.65 2.41 -3.68
N PRO A 112 -16.38 3.57 -3.05
CA PRO A 112 -15.11 4.25 -3.23
C PRO A 112 -13.90 3.41 -2.84
N VAL A 113 -14.04 2.49 -1.88
CA VAL A 113 -12.97 1.54 -1.53
C VAL A 113 -12.65 0.64 -2.73
N LEU A 114 -13.66 0.06 -3.33
CA LEU A 114 -13.50 -0.77 -4.52
C LEU A 114 -12.87 0.01 -5.67
N ASP A 115 -13.38 1.21 -5.94
CA ASP A 115 -12.87 2.07 -7.01
C ASP A 115 -11.40 2.43 -6.80
N ALA A 116 -10.99 2.67 -5.57
CA ALA A 116 -9.59 2.99 -5.23
C ALA A 116 -8.65 1.79 -5.44
N LEU A 117 -9.16 0.58 -5.35
CA LEU A 117 -8.36 -0.65 -5.51
C LEU A 117 -8.20 -1.07 -6.97
N TYR A 118 -9.07 -0.62 -7.87
CA TYR A 118 -8.94 -0.92 -9.29
C TYR A 118 -7.69 -0.30 -9.89
N LYS A 119 -7.04 -1.07 -10.72
CA LYS A 119 -5.98 -0.61 -11.62
C LYS A 119 -6.41 -0.74 -13.07
N TYR A 120 -5.72 -0.04 -13.94
CA TYR A 120 -6.01 -0.04 -15.37
C TYR A 120 -4.79 -0.53 -16.13
N ASP A 121 -4.99 -1.41 -17.09
CA ASP A 121 -3.93 -1.86 -17.98
C ASP A 121 -3.67 -0.82 -19.08
N GLN A 122 -2.74 -1.12 -19.98
CA GLN A 122 -2.41 -0.21 -21.09
C GLN A 122 -3.58 0.02 -22.07
N GLY A 123 -4.48 -0.95 -22.17
CA GLY A 123 -5.68 -0.85 -23.00
C GLY A 123 -6.86 -0.17 -22.32
N GLY A 124 -6.70 0.28 -21.07
CA GLY A 124 -7.75 0.92 -20.30
C GLY A 124 -8.69 -0.03 -19.59
N ALA A 125 -8.48 -1.34 -19.68
CA ALA A 125 -9.29 -2.31 -18.95
C ALA A 125 -8.93 -2.30 -17.45
N ARG A 126 -9.94 -2.23 -16.61
CA ARG A 126 -9.72 -2.24 -15.15
C ARG A 126 -9.56 -3.66 -14.64
N TYR A 127 -8.78 -3.79 -13.60
CA TYR A 127 -8.55 -5.07 -12.93
C TYR A 127 -8.22 -4.87 -11.45
N LEU A 128 -8.38 -5.94 -10.68
CA LEU A 128 -7.95 -6.00 -9.28
C LEU A 128 -6.71 -6.89 -9.18
N THR A 129 -5.70 -6.41 -8.48
CA THR A 129 -4.52 -7.23 -8.16
C THR A 129 -4.91 -8.34 -7.19
N ASN A 130 -4.07 -9.38 -7.11
CA ASN A 130 -4.31 -10.48 -6.17
C ASN A 130 -4.38 -9.99 -4.71
N VAL A 131 -3.55 -9.02 -4.34
CA VAL A 131 -3.54 -8.47 -2.99
C VAL A 131 -4.84 -7.73 -2.69
N ALA A 132 -5.37 -6.98 -3.66
CA ALA A 132 -6.66 -6.29 -3.52
C ALA A 132 -7.84 -7.28 -3.47
N GLN A 133 -7.81 -8.32 -4.28
CA GLN A 133 -8.84 -9.37 -4.26
C GLN A 133 -8.89 -10.05 -2.90
N ARG A 134 -7.75 -10.43 -2.34
CA ARG A 134 -7.70 -11.04 -1.01
C ARG A 134 -8.23 -10.12 0.08
N LEU A 135 -7.92 -8.82 -0.01
CA LEU A 135 -8.45 -7.83 0.92
C LEU A 135 -9.98 -7.79 0.89
N LEU A 136 -10.55 -7.70 -0.30
CA LEU A 136 -12.00 -7.59 -0.49
C LEU A 136 -12.73 -8.89 -0.13
N GLU A 137 -12.18 -10.03 -0.48
CA GLU A 137 -12.78 -11.34 -0.15
C GLU A 137 -12.88 -11.54 1.35
N LYS A 138 -11.82 -11.20 2.06
CA LYS A 138 -11.80 -11.30 3.52
C LYS A 138 -12.79 -10.33 4.17
N ALA A 139 -12.79 -9.08 3.72
CA ALA A 139 -13.72 -8.08 4.25
C ALA A 139 -15.18 -8.45 3.97
N ALA A 140 -15.46 -9.03 2.81
CA ALA A 140 -16.81 -9.45 2.43
C ALA A 140 -17.38 -10.57 3.35
N GLU A 141 -16.53 -11.32 4.02
CA GLU A 141 -16.98 -12.36 4.96
C GLU A 141 -17.72 -11.78 6.16
N THR A 142 -17.43 -10.54 6.55
CA THR A 142 -17.97 -9.91 7.75
C THR A 142 -18.66 -8.57 7.51
N ASP A 143 -18.62 -8.05 6.30
CA ASP A 143 -19.22 -6.76 5.95
C ASP A 143 -20.16 -6.93 4.75
N GLU A 144 -21.44 -6.71 4.98
CA GLU A 144 -22.48 -6.90 3.97
C GLU A 144 -22.34 -5.95 2.78
N ASN A 145 -21.89 -4.72 3.03
CA ASN A 145 -21.78 -3.72 1.98
C ASN A 145 -20.61 -4.04 1.05
N VAL A 146 -19.48 -4.48 1.62
CA VAL A 146 -18.35 -4.93 0.81
C VAL A 146 -18.74 -6.18 0.00
N ASP A 147 -19.43 -7.12 0.62
CA ASP A 147 -19.92 -8.31 -0.07
C ASP A 147 -20.81 -7.94 -1.26
N ALA A 148 -21.74 -7.02 -1.06
CA ALA A 148 -22.68 -6.62 -2.10
C ALA A 148 -21.99 -5.97 -3.30
N ILE A 149 -20.99 -5.10 -3.07
CA ILE A 149 -20.31 -4.41 -4.18
C ILE A 149 -19.23 -5.24 -4.85
N TYR A 150 -18.63 -6.18 -4.13
CA TYR A 150 -17.52 -6.98 -4.66
C TYR A 150 -18.00 -8.23 -5.38
N ARG A 151 -19.01 -8.93 -4.82
CA ARG A 151 -19.47 -10.21 -5.36
C ARG A 151 -20.58 -10.09 -6.39
N VAL A 152 -21.20 -8.91 -6.51
CA VAL A 152 -22.27 -8.67 -7.47
C VAL A 152 -21.84 -7.56 -8.42
N GLU A 153 -21.68 -7.90 -9.69
CA GLU A 153 -21.38 -6.95 -10.74
C GLU A 153 -22.51 -6.93 -11.75
N MET A 154 -23.04 -5.73 -12.02
CA MET A 154 -24.03 -5.55 -13.07
C MET A 154 -23.34 -5.44 -14.41
N ILE A 155 -23.49 -6.46 -15.23
CA ILE A 155 -22.95 -6.48 -16.58
C ILE A 155 -24.00 -5.94 -17.54
N PRO A 156 -23.69 -4.85 -18.29
CA PRO A 156 -24.63 -4.29 -19.26
C PRO A 156 -24.87 -5.20 -20.46
#